data_b6d5515c4b29872a19ec6ff53d16a25d
#
_entry.id   b6d5515c4b29872a19ec6ff53d16a25d
#
_cell.length_a   1.000
_cell.length_b   1.000
_cell.length_c   1.000
_cell.angle_alpha   90.00
_cell.angle_beta   90.00
_cell.angle_gamma   90.00
#
_symmetry.space_group_name_H-M   'P 1'
#
loop_
_entity.id
_entity.type
_entity.pdbx_description
1 polymer ?
#
loop_
_entity_poly.entity_id
_entity_poly.type
_entity_poly.pdbx_seq_one_letter_code
_entity_poly.pdbx_strand_id
1 'polypeptide(L)'
;MDYRKAAQGVLDAIGGKENILSAAHCATRLRLVIADNQKADRNALENVEGVKGVFEASGQLQIIFGTGTVNKVFEEFIGLAGIEAGTREEVKKAA
;
A
#
# COMPACT_ATOMS: atom_id res chain seq x y z
N MET A 1 0.57 17.94 -0.04
CA MET A 1 0.05 16.65 0.45
C MET A 1 0.99 16.04 1.47
N ASP A 2 0.46 15.50 2.52
CA ASP A 2 1.27 14.88 3.57
C ASP A 2 1.40 13.38 3.26
N TYR A 3 2.54 12.99 2.76
CA TYR A 3 2.75 11.60 2.34
C TYR A 3 2.71 10.63 3.52
N ARG A 4 3.22 11.07 4.66
CA ARG A 4 3.20 10.20 5.84
C ARG A 4 1.78 10.00 6.34
N LYS A 5 0.97 11.03 6.31
CA LYS A 5 -0.41 10.93 6.74
C LYS A 5 -1.20 10.05 5.77
N ALA A 6 -0.94 10.17 4.47
CA ALA A 6 -1.57 9.30 3.49
C ALA A 6 -1.18 7.84 3.72
N ALA A 7 0.11 7.59 3.97
CA ALA A 7 0.59 6.24 4.24
C ALA A 7 -0.04 5.68 5.51
N GLN A 8 -0.17 6.48 6.54
CA GLN A 8 -0.80 6.05 7.79
C GLN A 8 -2.28 5.71 7.55
N GLY A 9 -2.96 6.52 6.74
CA GLY A 9 -4.35 6.26 6.40
C GLY A 9 -4.53 4.93 5.68
N VAL A 10 -3.62 4.63 4.75
CA VAL A 10 -3.64 3.34 4.06
C VAL A 10 -3.41 2.21 5.05
N LEU A 11 -2.41 2.35 5.91
CA LEU A 11 -2.07 1.30 6.87
C LEU A 11 -3.25 1.02 7.80
N ASP A 12 -3.88 2.07 8.30
CA ASP A 12 -5.03 1.89 9.20
C ASP A 12 -6.19 1.24 8.46
N ALA A 13 -6.41 1.64 7.22
CA ALA A 13 -7.55 1.15 6.44
C ALA A 13 -7.42 -0.32 6.07
N ILE A 14 -6.20 -0.85 5.98
CA ILE A 14 -6.03 -2.26 5.61
C ILE A 14 -5.93 -3.18 6.82
N GLY A 15 -6.11 -2.66 8.01
CA GLY A 15 -6.09 -3.49 9.20
C GLY A 15 -4.79 -3.47 9.97
N GLY A 16 -3.91 -2.54 9.65
CA GLY A 16 -2.65 -2.38 10.37
C GLY A 16 -1.53 -3.24 9.80
N LYS A 17 -0.35 -3.08 10.34
CA LYS A 17 0.83 -3.74 9.80
C LYS A 17 0.79 -5.25 9.92
N GLU A 18 0.04 -5.76 10.88
CA GLU A 18 -0.06 -7.20 11.05
C GLU A 18 -0.78 -7.88 9.89
N ASN A 19 -1.54 -7.11 9.12
CA ASN A 19 -2.27 -7.67 7.99
C ASN A 19 -1.49 -7.60 6.67
N ILE A 20 -0.27 -7.07 6.68
CA ILE A 20 0.51 -6.93 5.46
C ILE A 20 1.40 -8.13 5.26
N LEU A 21 1.29 -8.77 4.09
CA LEU A 21 2.19 -9.84 3.70
C LEU A 21 3.29 -9.33 2.78
N SER A 22 2.97 -8.39 1.89
CA SER A 22 3.99 -7.77 1.06
C SER A 22 3.52 -6.41 0.57
N ALA A 23 4.45 -5.57 0.19
CA ALA A 23 4.16 -4.25 -0.35
C ALA A 23 5.13 -3.94 -1.47
N ALA A 24 4.61 -3.40 -2.55
CA ALA A 24 5.38 -2.97 -3.69
C ALA A 24 4.65 -1.82 -4.35
N HIS A 25 5.24 -1.22 -5.36
CA HIS A 25 4.55 -0.20 -6.12
C HIS A 25 5.04 -0.21 -7.56
N CYS A 26 4.23 0.36 -8.43
CA CYS A 26 4.67 0.62 -9.79
C CYS A 26 4.56 2.12 -10.01
N ALA A 27 4.45 2.57 -11.25
CA ALA A 27 4.48 4.01 -11.56
C ALA A 27 3.35 4.78 -10.88
N THR A 28 2.18 4.19 -10.73
CA THR A 28 1.02 4.90 -10.20
C THR A 28 0.28 4.15 -9.11
N ARG A 29 0.62 2.90 -8.83
CA ARG A 29 -0.17 2.09 -7.90
C ARG A 29 0.68 1.55 -6.77
N LEU A 30 0.12 1.61 -5.58
CA LEU A 30 0.66 0.93 -4.42
C LEU A 30 0.03 -0.45 -4.41
N ARG A 31 0.84 -1.49 -4.42
CA ARG A 31 0.37 -2.88 -4.50
C ARG A 31 0.64 -3.58 -3.20
N LEU A 32 -0.41 -4.06 -2.57
CA LEU A 32 -0.31 -4.70 -1.27
C LEU A 32 -0.91 -6.10 -1.34
N VAL A 33 -0.25 -7.05 -0.68
CA VAL A 33 -0.85 -8.35 -0.43
C VAL A 33 -1.12 -8.40 1.06
N ILE A 34 -2.36 -8.64 1.43
CA ILE A 34 -2.77 -8.66 2.82
C ILE A 34 -3.30 -10.03 3.19
N ALA A 35 -3.18 -10.37 4.46
CA ALA A 35 -3.55 -11.69 4.93
C ALA A 35 -5.08 -11.86 4.95
N ASP A 36 -5.81 -10.85 5.35
CA ASP A 36 -7.25 -10.93 5.47
C ASP A 36 -7.86 -9.72 4.76
N ASN A 37 -8.43 -9.96 3.58
CA ASN A 37 -9.03 -8.90 2.80
C ASN A 37 -10.24 -8.27 3.49
N GLN A 38 -10.86 -8.98 4.40
CA GLN A 38 -12.04 -8.43 5.07
C GLN A 38 -11.66 -7.34 6.07
N LYS A 39 -10.40 -7.28 6.47
CA LYS A 39 -9.96 -6.21 7.35
C LYS A 39 -9.69 -4.91 6.61
N ALA A 40 -9.67 -4.94 5.29
CA ALA A 40 -9.45 -3.74 4.50
C ALA A 40 -10.76 -2.97 4.34
N ASP A 41 -10.73 -1.69 4.69
CA ASP A 41 -11.89 -0.82 4.56
C ASP A 41 -11.72 -0.02 3.28
N ARG A 42 -12.38 -0.45 2.22
CA ARG A 42 -12.24 0.17 0.92
C ARG A 42 -12.69 1.62 0.93
N ASN A 43 -13.74 1.94 1.65
CA ASN A 43 -14.20 3.31 1.73
C ASN A 43 -13.16 4.21 2.39
N ALA A 44 -12.52 3.71 3.44
CA ALA A 44 -11.47 4.47 4.10
C ALA A 44 -10.28 4.67 3.17
N LEU A 45 -9.94 3.65 2.36
CA LEU A 45 -8.86 3.79 1.39
C LEU A 45 -9.19 4.84 0.35
N GLU A 46 -10.41 4.86 -0.14
CA GLU A 46 -10.80 5.83 -1.16
C GLU A 46 -10.81 7.24 -0.62
N ASN A 47 -10.89 7.41 0.69
CA ASN A 47 -10.89 8.74 1.29
C ASN A 47 -9.50 9.21 1.71
N VAL A 48 -8.47 8.38 1.54
CA VAL A 48 -7.11 8.82 1.84
C VAL A 48 -6.70 9.89 0.83
N GLU A 49 -6.05 10.93 1.31
CA GLU A 49 -5.63 12.02 0.45
C GLU A 49 -4.70 11.51 -0.65
N GLY A 50 -4.97 11.86 -1.87
CA GLY A 50 -4.14 11.46 -3.00
C GLY A 50 -4.58 10.18 -3.69
N VAL A 51 -5.48 9.42 -3.09
CA VAL A 51 -5.97 8.18 -3.70
C VAL A 51 -6.95 8.52 -4.82
N LYS A 52 -6.71 7.93 -5.98
CA LYS A 52 -7.57 8.13 -7.15
C LYS A 52 -8.45 6.94 -7.42
N GLY A 53 -8.18 5.81 -6.82
CA GLY A 53 -9.00 4.61 -6.98
C GLY A 53 -8.42 3.46 -6.21
N VAL A 54 -9.23 2.43 -5.98
CA VAL A 54 -8.83 1.23 -5.26
C VAL A 54 -9.37 0.03 -6.03
N PHE A 55 -8.49 -0.94 -6.31
CA PHE A 55 -8.88 -2.13 -7.04
C PHE A 55 -8.33 -3.37 -6.36
N GLU A 56 -8.99 -4.50 -6.54
CA GLU A 56 -8.47 -5.78 -6.13
C GLU A 56 -8.29 -6.61 -7.38
N ALA A 57 -7.14 -7.25 -7.51
CA ALA A 57 -6.86 -8.11 -8.66
C ALA A 57 -5.82 -9.14 -8.26
N SER A 58 -6.11 -10.40 -8.54
CA SER A 58 -5.16 -11.52 -8.35
C SER A 58 -4.59 -11.57 -6.93
N GLY A 59 -5.43 -11.31 -5.96
CA GLY A 59 -5.00 -11.35 -4.56
C GLY A 59 -4.23 -10.13 -4.09
N GLN A 60 -4.14 -9.11 -4.94
CA GLN A 60 -3.48 -7.86 -4.56
C GLN A 60 -4.50 -6.76 -4.37
N LEU A 61 -4.25 -5.91 -3.40
CA LEU A 61 -5.00 -4.70 -3.23
C LEU A 61 -4.18 -3.59 -3.88
N GLN A 62 -4.74 -2.92 -4.87
CA GLN A 62 -4.03 -1.90 -5.64
C GLN A 62 -4.66 -0.55 -5.38
N ILE A 63 -3.87 0.39 -4.89
CA ILE A 63 -4.32 1.71 -4.53
C ILE A 63 -3.65 2.70 -5.47
N ILE A 64 -4.43 3.40 -6.26
CA ILE A 64 -3.90 4.28 -7.30
C ILE A 64 -3.62 5.65 -6.73
N PHE A 65 -2.37 6.07 -6.87
CA PHE A 65 -1.95 7.43 -6.57
C PHE A 65 -1.46 8.05 -7.87
N GLY A 66 -1.09 9.29 -7.87
CA GLY A 66 -0.50 9.91 -9.05
C GLY A 66 0.95 9.54 -9.24
N THR A 67 1.47 9.73 -10.45
CA THR A 67 2.87 9.50 -10.75
C THR A 67 3.73 10.36 -9.83
N GLY A 68 4.75 9.77 -9.26
CA GLY A 68 5.63 10.46 -8.31
C GLY A 68 5.09 10.46 -6.89
N THR A 69 3.79 10.57 -6.73
CA THR A 69 3.17 10.55 -5.41
C THR A 69 3.28 9.18 -4.80
N VAL A 70 3.07 8.14 -5.60
CA VAL A 70 3.09 6.77 -5.10
C VAL A 70 4.44 6.41 -4.50
N ASN A 71 5.54 6.89 -5.09
CA ASN A 71 6.87 6.59 -4.58
C ASN A 71 7.04 7.13 -3.17
N LYS A 72 6.59 8.36 -2.93
CA LYS A 72 6.74 9.00 -1.64
C LYS A 72 5.83 8.39 -0.59
N VAL A 73 4.61 8.04 -0.99
CA VAL A 73 3.69 7.35 -0.08
C VAL A 73 4.25 5.98 0.27
N PHE A 74 4.82 5.27 -0.72
CA PHE A 74 5.39 3.95 -0.48
C PHE A 74 6.53 4.02 0.51
N GLU A 75 7.43 4.99 0.38
CA GLU A 75 8.55 5.12 1.30
C GLU A 75 8.07 5.33 2.74
N GLU A 76 7.06 6.18 2.91
CA GLU A 76 6.51 6.40 4.24
C GLU A 76 5.79 5.17 4.74
N PHE A 77 5.08 4.48 3.84
CA PHE A 77 4.31 3.30 4.20
C PHE A 77 5.21 2.18 4.73
N ILE A 78 6.31 1.88 4.03
CA ILE A 78 7.18 0.82 4.49
C ILE A 78 7.87 1.18 5.79
N GLY A 79 8.15 2.46 6.02
CA GLY A 79 8.71 2.91 7.29
C GLY A 79 7.72 2.72 8.42
N LEU A 80 6.46 3.04 8.20
CA LEU A 80 5.44 2.88 9.22
C LEU A 80 5.11 1.41 9.46
N ALA A 81 5.11 0.60 8.42
CA ALA A 81 4.78 -0.81 8.52
C ALA A 81 5.95 -1.67 9.03
N GLY A 82 7.15 -1.14 8.96
CA GLY A 82 8.32 -1.89 9.42
C GLY A 82 8.76 -2.97 8.45
N ILE A 83 8.48 -2.80 7.17
CA ILE A 83 8.87 -3.78 6.17
C ILE A 83 9.89 -3.16 5.22
N GLU A 84 10.59 -3.99 4.48
CA GLU A 84 11.60 -3.53 3.57
C GLU A 84 11.04 -3.29 2.19
N ALA A 85 11.49 -2.19 1.57
CA ALA A 85 11.03 -1.85 0.25
C ALA A 85 11.33 -2.93 -0.75
N GLY A 86 12.48 -3.53 -0.60
CA GLY A 86 12.87 -4.46 -1.62
C GLY A 86 12.17 -5.76 -1.61
N THR A 87 11.45 -5.97 -0.56
CA THR A 87 10.88 -7.26 -0.50
C THR A 87 10.13 -7.56 -1.66
N ARG A 88 9.78 -6.57 -2.30
CA ARG A 88 9.06 -6.73 -3.34
C ARG A 88 9.70 -7.46 -4.29
N GLU A 89 10.36 -7.28 -4.74
CA GLU A 89 10.73 -7.81 -5.76
C GLU A 89 11.68 -8.64 -5.65
N GLU A 90 12.37 -8.43 -5.21
CA GLU A 90 13.31 -9.12 -5.18
C GLU A 90 13.12 -10.16 -4.43
N VAL A 91 12.45 -10.02 -3.86
CA VAL A 91 12.19 -10.96 -3.07
C VAL A 91 11.71 -12.02 -3.72
N LYS A 92 11.30 -11.77 -4.40
CA LYS A 92 10.90 -12.60 -4.94
C LYS A 92 11.66 -13.25 -5.56
N LYS A 93 12.29 -12.89 -5.78
CA LYS A 93 12.96 -13.45 -6.24
C LYS A 93 13.65 -14.13 -5.68
N ALA A 94 13.68 -13.81 -5.29
CA ALA A 94 14.36 -14.34 -4.80
C ALA A 94 14.00 -15.35 -4.57
N ALA A 95 13.61 -15.30 -4.81
CA ALA A 95 13.38 -16.08 -4.65
C ALA A 95 13.40 -16.73 -4.96
#